data_38266ca2096c3fa2e5f5ade6b20f2f32
#
_entry.id   38266ca2096c3fa2e5f5ade6b20f2f32
#
_cell.length_a   1.000
_cell.length_b   1.000
_cell.length_c   1.000
_cell.angle_alpha   90.00
_cell.angle_beta   90.00
_cell.angle_gamma   90.00
#
_symmetry.space_group_name_H-M   'P 1'
#
loop_
_entity.id
_entity.type
_entity.pdbx_description
1 polymer ?
#
loop_
_entity_poly.entity_id
_entity_poly.type
_entity_poly.pdbx_seq_one_letter_code
_entity_poly.pdbx_strand_id
1 'polypeptide(L)'
;MLHIKYDGKIYEYAEGTTYEEIAKDFQSKYAARIALVIANGKIRELLKAPERDTEISFLTYADDAGHKSYVRTATMVLMRAMYDILPEVHPDQIKVEFSIGKGYYISVRGVNLTDAIVAKAETRMRELVEQAEPIHKQAMPKDEAIALFVQMHMDDKVKLFRYRRSSMINVYNTVSYTHLTLPTTSR
;
A
#
# COMPACT_ATOMS: atom_id res chain seq x y z
N MET A 1 -2.75 -29.92 -0.04
CA MET A 1 -3.82 -29.33 -0.88
C MET A 1 -4.73 -28.54 0.04
N LEU A 2 -5.15 -27.38 -0.35
CA LEU A 2 -6.07 -26.49 0.37
C LEU A 2 -7.38 -26.39 -0.40
N HIS A 3 -8.50 -26.40 0.32
CA HIS A 3 -9.82 -26.26 -0.26
C HIS A 3 -10.27 -24.79 -0.11
N ILE A 4 -10.45 -24.14 -1.24
CA ILE A 4 -10.91 -22.75 -1.31
C ILE A 4 -12.37 -22.74 -1.75
N LYS A 5 -13.24 -22.28 -0.86
CA LYS A 5 -14.66 -22.13 -1.17
C LYS A 5 -14.91 -20.73 -1.73
N TYR A 6 -15.39 -20.66 -2.99
CA TYR A 6 -15.78 -19.44 -3.66
C TYR A 6 -17.15 -19.62 -4.33
N ASP A 7 -18.09 -18.74 -4.03
CA ASP A 7 -19.45 -18.76 -4.59
C ASP A 7 -20.13 -20.15 -4.45
N GLY A 8 -20.00 -20.74 -3.26
CA GLY A 8 -20.58 -22.05 -2.94
C GLY A 8 -19.87 -23.27 -3.54
N LYS A 9 -18.86 -23.09 -4.39
CA LYS A 9 -18.05 -24.15 -5.00
C LYS A 9 -16.70 -24.28 -4.31
N ILE A 10 -16.17 -25.50 -4.31
CA ILE A 10 -14.85 -25.79 -3.73
C ILE A 10 -13.85 -25.98 -4.87
N TYR A 11 -12.70 -25.33 -4.73
CA TYR A 11 -11.55 -25.40 -5.62
C TYR A 11 -10.33 -25.86 -4.84
N GLU A 12 -9.48 -26.66 -5.46
CA GLU A 12 -8.27 -27.19 -4.84
C GLU A 12 -7.03 -26.43 -5.33
N TYR A 13 -6.20 -25.99 -4.39
CA TYR A 13 -4.94 -25.32 -4.66
C TYR A 13 -3.81 -25.96 -3.84
N ALA A 14 -2.58 -25.82 -4.33
CA ALA A 14 -1.40 -26.21 -3.59
C ALA A 14 -1.21 -25.33 -2.34
N GLU A 15 -0.63 -25.87 -1.28
CA GLU A 15 -0.21 -25.06 -0.14
C GLU A 15 0.82 -24.01 -0.57
N GLY A 16 0.68 -22.79 -0.03
CA GLY A 16 1.53 -21.66 -0.42
C GLY A 16 1.05 -20.87 -1.64
N THR A 17 0.03 -21.36 -2.40
CA THR A 17 -0.59 -20.56 -3.46
C THR A 17 -1.17 -19.26 -2.90
N THR A 18 -0.75 -18.14 -3.43
CA THR A 18 -1.20 -16.82 -2.98
C THR A 18 -2.63 -16.51 -3.42
N TYR A 19 -3.30 -15.60 -2.72
CA TYR A 19 -4.61 -15.12 -3.17
C TYR A 19 -4.53 -14.37 -4.51
N GLU A 20 -3.35 -13.85 -4.89
CA GLU A 20 -3.14 -13.25 -6.20
C GLU A 20 -3.20 -14.28 -7.32
N GLU A 21 -2.55 -15.43 -7.13
CA GLU A 21 -2.60 -16.54 -8.08
C GLU A 21 -4.03 -17.08 -8.19
N ILE A 22 -4.70 -17.29 -7.07
CA ILE A 22 -6.11 -17.71 -7.03
C ILE A 22 -7.00 -16.66 -7.74
N ALA A 23 -6.78 -15.37 -7.52
CA ALA A 23 -7.56 -14.29 -8.13
C ALA A 23 -7.46 -14.28 -9.67
N LYS A 24 -6.35 -14.73 -10.25
CA LYS A 24 -6.20 -14.81 -11.72
C LYS A 24 -7.26 -15.73 -12.34
N ASP A 25 -7.60 -16.83 -11.69
CA ASP A 25 -8.60 -17.78 -12.17
C ASP A 25 -10.02 -17.20 -12.17
N PHE A 26 -10.25 -16.20 -11.32
CA PHE A 26 -11.57 -15.57 -11.17
C PHE A 26 -11.66 -14.17 -11.76
N GLN A 27 -10.54 -13.57 -12.23
CA GLN A 27 -10.53 -12.19 -12.73
C GLN A 27 -11.54 -11.96 -13.86
N SER A 28 -11.77 -12.94 -14.72
CA SER A 28 -12.73 -12.84 -15.83
C SER A 28 -14.18 -12.66 -15.39
N LYS A 29 -14.52 -12.97 -14.15
CA LYS A 29 -15.87 -12.78 -13.57
C LYS A 29 -16.11 -11.35 -13.07
N TYR A 30 -15.09 -10.51 -13.06
CA TYR A 30 -15.14 -9.15 -12.52
C TYR A 30 -14.83 -8.13 -13.61
N ALA A 31 -15.68 -7.09 -13.73
CA ALA A 31 -15.48 -6.00 -14.68
C ALA A 31 -14.27 -5.12 -14.34
N ALA A 32 -13.97 -4.97 -13.04
CA ALA A 32 -12.80 -4.25 -12.55
C ALA A 32 -11.75 -5.23 -12.02
N ARG A 33 -10.48 -4.78 -11.97
CA ARG A 33 -9.38 -5.60 -11.46
C ARG A 33 -9.59 -5.90 -9.97
N ILE A 34 -9.40 -7.17 -9.59
CA ILE A 34 -9.41 -7.63 -8.20
C ILE A 34 -8.22 -6.97 -7.48
N ALA A 35 -8.49 -6.41 -6.30
CA ALA A 35 -7.51 -5.68 -5.48
C ALA A 35 -7.26 -6.32 -4.12
N LEU A 36 -8.27 -6.96 -3.53
CA LEU A 36 -8.23 -7.55 -2.19
C LEU A 36 -9.07 -8.83 -2.18
N VAL A 37 -8.87 -9.64 -1.14
CA VAL A 37 -9.70 -10.81 -0.84
C VAL A 37 -10.32 -10.67 0.55
N ILE A 38 -11.57 -11.09 0.69
CA ILE A 38 -12.19 -11.38 1.99
C ILE A 38 -12.00 -12.88 2.23
N ALA A 39 -11.23 -13.24 3.23
CA ALA A 39 -10.93 -14.61 3.61
C ALA A 39 -11.51 -14.88 5.01
N ASN A 40 -12.47 -15.79 5.11
CA ASN A 40 -13.22 -16.07 6.34
C ASN A 40 -13.71 -14.77 7.03
N GLY A 41 -14.35 -13.87 6.27
CA GLY A 41 -14.90 -12.61 6.75
C GLY A 41 -13.87 -11.51 7.05
N LYS A 42 -12.58 -11.71 6.77
CA LYS A 42 -11.52 -10.72 7.00
C LYS A 42 -10.86 -10.30 5.69
N ILE A 43 -10.72 -8.99 5.49
CA ILE A 43 -9.99 -8.45 4.34
C ILE A 43 -8.50 -8.79 4.45
N ARG A 44 -7.94 -9.33 3.35
CA ARG A 44 -6.53 -9.71 3.23
C ARG A 44 -5.92 -9.14 1.94
N GLU A 45 -4.62 -8.96 1.96
CA GLU A 45 -3.80 -8.60 0.80
C GLU A 45 -3.64 -9.82 -0.11
N LEU A 46 -3.63 -9.61 -1.42
CA LEU A 46 -3.53 -10.69 -2.42
C LEU A 46 -2.20 -11.46 -2.36
N LEU A 47 -1.12 -10.81 -1.91
CA LEU A 47 0.20 -11.45 -1.78
C LEU A 47 0.29 -12.48 -0.64
N LYS A 48 -0.74 -12.58 0.20
CA LYS A 48 -0.81 -13.61 1.25
C LYS A 48 -1.34 -14.92 0.68
N ALA A 49 -0.90 -16.03 1.29
CA ALA A 49 -1.46 -17.36 1.04
C ALA A 49 -2.46 -17.75 2.15
N PRO A 50 -3.50 -18.54 1.86
CA PRO A 50 -4.32 -19.18 2.87
C PRO A 50 -3.49 -20.24 3.64
N GLU A 51 -3.64 -20.29 4.96
CA GLU A 51 -2.97 -21.27 5.83
C GLU A 51 -3.80 -22.51 6.08
N ARG A 52 -5.07 -22.50 5.68
CA ARG A 52 -6.07 -23.58 5.88
C ARG A 52 -7.21 -23.41 4.91
N ASP A 53 -8.09 -24.39 4.86
CA ASP A 53 -9.34 -24.30 4.10
C ASP A 53 -10.09 -23.02 4.42
N THR A 54 -10.43 -22.28 3.38
CA THR A 54 -10.86 -20.90 3.51
C THR A 54 -11.99 -20.57 2.55
N GLU A 55 -13.02 -19.91 3.06
CA GLU A 55 -14.06 -19.30 2.21
C GLU A 55 -13.62 -17.90 1.80
N ILE A 56 -13.66 -17.63 0.49
CA ILE A 56 -13.21 -16.35 -0.07
C ILE A 56 -14.29 -15.66 -0.89
N SER A 57 -14.19 -14.34 -0.94
CA SER A 57 -14.76 -13.48 -1.97
C SER A 57 -13.77 -12.38 -2.32
N PHE A 58 -13.88 -11.79 -3.50
CA PHE A 58 -12.94 -10.77 -3.94
C PHE A 58 -13.55 -9.38 -3.90
N LEU A 59 -12.69 -8.39 -3.66
CA LEU A 59 -12.98 -6.97 -3.77
C LEU A 59 -12.15 -6.37 -4.89
N THR A 60 -12.78 -5.56 -5.71
CA THR A 60 -12.16 -4.89 -6.85
C THR A 60 -11.81 -3.43 -6.52
N TYR A 61 -11.17 -2.72 -7.44
CA TYR A 61 -10.97 -1.26 -7.30
C TYR A 61 -12.27 -0.44 -7.32
N ALA A 62 -13.39 -1.02 -7.75
CA ALA A 62 -14.70 -0.37 -7.72
C ALA A 62 -15.31 -0.39 -6.30
N ASP A 63 -14.87 -1.32 -5.45
CA ASP A 63 -15.32 -1.44 -4.07
C ASP A 63 -14.56 -0.46 -3.16
N ASP A 64 -15.22 0.08 -2.15
CA ASP A 64 -14.65 1.07 -1.23
C ASP A 64 -13.30 0.66 -0.63
N ALA A 65 -13.16 -0.58 -0.18
CA ALA A 65 -11.92 -1.06 0.43
C ALA A 65 -10.82 -1.23 -0.61
N GLY A 66 -11.15 -1.75 -1.80
CA GLY A 66 -10.23 -1.87 -2.92
C GLY A 66 -9.77 -0.51 -3.43
N HIS A 67 -10.68 0.46 -3.57
CA HIS A 67 -10.36 1.83 -3.95
C HIS A 67 -9.41 2.48 -2.94
N LYS A 68 -9.70 2.38 -1.65
CA LYS A 68 -8.83 2.89 -0.58
C LYS A 68 -7.43 2.25 -0.61
N SER A 69 -7.34 0.95 -0.90
CA SER A 69 -6.07 0.26 -1.06
C SER A 69 -5.29 0.78 -2.26
N TYR A 70 -5.95 0.92 -3.41
CA TYR A 70 -5.37 1.49 -4.62
C TYR A 70 -4.80 2.90 -4.40
N VAL A 71 -5.59 3.79 -3.79
CA VAL A 71 -5.18 5.17 -3.50
C VAL A 71 -3.94 5.22 -2.59
N ARG A 72 -3.87 4.36 -1.56
CA ARG A 72 -2.69 4.27 -0.70
C ARG A 72 -1.44 3.86 -1.47
N THR A 73 -1.56 2.84 -2.34
CA THR A 73 -0.46 2.39 -3.18
C THR A 73 -0.02 3.48 -4.15
N ALA A 74 -0.97 4.14 -4.82
CA ALA A 74 -0.68 5.26 -5.73
C ALA A 74 0.02 6.42 -4.99
N THR A 75 -0.39 6.73 -3.76
CA THR A 75 0.27 7.73 -2.92
C THR A 75 1.72 7.34 -2.60
N MET A 76 1.99 6.06 -2.30
CA MET A 76 3.36 5.59 -2.08
C MET A 76 4.22 5.72 -3.34
N VAL A 77 3.69 5.34 -4.50
CA VAL A 77 4.39 5.48 -5.79
C VAL A 77 4.68 6.95 -6.08
N LEU A 78 3.72 7.85 -5.81
CA LEU A 78 3.92 9.29 -5.97
C LEU A 78 5.01 9.82 -5.02
N MET A 79 4.97 9.46 -3.74
CA MET A 79 6.01 9.87 -2.78
C MET A 79 7.38 9.42 -3.23
N ARG A 80 7.50 8.17 -3.69
CA ARG A 80 8.75 7.63 -4.25
C ARG A 80 9.19 8.45 -5.48
N ALA A 81 8.31 8.69 -6.44
CA ALA A 81 8.62 9.49 -7.63
C ALA A 81 9.09 10.90 -7.27
N MET A 82 8.44 11.55 -6.29
CA MET A 82 8.83 12.88 -5.82
C MET A 82 10.25 12.90 -5.24
N TYR A 83 10.64 11.88 -4.46
CA TYR A 83 12.01 11.77 -3.95
C TYR A 83 13.05 11.53 -5.05
N ASP A 84 12.70 10.73 -6.06
CA ASP A 84 13.61 10.47 -7.17
C ASP A 84 13.88 11.74 -8.02
N ILE A 85 12.87 12.61 -8.17
CA ILE A 85 12.99 13.83 -9.00
C ILE A 85 13.43 15.08 -8.22
N LEU A 86 13.35 15.04 -6.88
CA LEU A 86 13.74 16.14 -5.98
C LEU A 86 14.70 15.61 -4.90
N PRO A 87 15.90 15.15 -5.27
CA PRO A 87 16.81 14.49 -4.34
C PRO A 87 17.32 15.39 -3.21
N GLU A 88 17.23 16.70 -3.37
CA GLU A 88 17.59 17.71 -2.37
C GLU A 88 16.49 17.93 -1.31
N VAL A 89 15.29 17.37 -1.53
CA VAL A 89 14.15 17.55 -0.62
C VAL A 89 14.12 16.43 0.41
N HIS A 90 14.14 16.78 1.67
CA HIS A 90 14.02 15.79 2.76
C HIS A 90 12.61 15.19 2.85
N PRO A 91 12.50 13.94 3.31
CA PRO A 91 11.21 13.22 3.44
C PRO A 91 10.13 13.98 4.23
N ASP A 92 10.50 14.74 5.27
CA ASP A 92 9.58 15.52 6.07
C ASP A 92 9.02 16.78 5.36
N GLN A 93 9.62 17.16 4.24
CA GLN A 93 9.20 18.33 3.47
C GLN A 93 8.07 18.02 2.49
N ILE A 94 7.90 16.75 2.08
CA ILE A 94 6.83 16.33 1.17
C ILE A 94 5.67 15.82 2.00
N LYS A 95 4.49 16.43 1.87
CA LYS A 95 3.31 16.07 2.65
C LYS A 95 2.09 15.89 1.76
N VAL A 96 1.36 14.81 2.02
CA VAL A 96 -0.03 14.66 1.57
C VAL A 96 -0.91 15.25 2.66
N GLU A 97 -1.48 16.42 2.40
CA GLU A 97 -2.17 17.23 3.40
C GLU A 97 -3.62 16.73 3.61
N PHE A 98 -4.42 16.83 2.56
CA PHE A 98 -5.84 16.47 2.62
C PHE A 98 -6.38 16.07 1.24
N SER A 99 -7.56 15.46 1.24
CA SER A 99 -8.28 15.14 0.01
C SER A 99 -9.17 16.29 -0.44
N ILE A 100 -9.17 16.58 -1.75
CA ILE A 100 -10.07 17.54 -2.38
C ILE A 100 -10.87 16.80 -3.46
N GLY A 101 -12.14 16.57 -3.23
CA GLY A 101 -12.96 15.79 -4.15
C GLY A 101 -12.36 14.38 -4.38
N LYS A 102 -11.95 14.10 -5.61
CA LYS A 102 -11.30 12.83 -5.99
C LYS A 102 -9.77 12.88 -5.96
N GLY A 103 -9.17 14.02 -5.63
CA GLY A 103 -7.73 14.24 -5.61
C GLY A 103 -7.16 14.43 -4.21
N TYR A 104 -5.85 14.61 -4.14
CA TYR A 104 -5.11 14.91 -2.93
C TYR A 104 -4.30 16.18 -3.11
N TYR A 105 -4.33 17.05 -2.10
CA TYR A 105 -3.44 18.19 -2.04
C TYR A 105 -2.09 17.77 -1.47
N ILE A 106 -1.02 18.07 -2.21
CA ILE A 106 0.35 17.73 -1.83
C ILE A 106 1.13 19.04 -1.74
N SER A 107 1.87 19.21 -0.66
CA SER A 107 2.80 20.31 -0.47
C SER A 107 4.23 19.83 -0.40
N VAL A 108 5.15 20.64 -0.91
CA VAL A 108 6.59 20.42 -0.78
C VAL A 108 7.20 21.69 -0.19
N ARG A 109 7.67 21.61 1.04
CA ARG A 109 8.23 22.77 1.73
C ARG A 109 9.50 23.24 1.02
N GLY A 110 9.56 24.54 0.70
CA GLY A 110 10.72 25.15 0.04
C GLY A 110 10.78 24.96 -1.47
N VAL A 111 9.81 24.26 -2.07
CA VAL A 111 9.75 24.04 -3.52
C VAL A 111 8.41 24.55 -4.05
N ASN A 112 8.45 25.38 -5.08
CA ASN A 112 7.25 25.75 -5.84
C ASN A 112 6.97 24.64 -6.87
N LEU A 113 5.88 23.92 -6.71
CA LEU A 113 5.48 22.87 -7.64
C LEU A 113 4.98 23.48 -8.94
N THR A 114 5.80 23.38 -9.98
CA THR A 114 5.47 23.81 -11.34
C THR A 114 4.89 22.64 -12.14
N ASP A 115 4.18 22.96 -13.24
CA ASP A 115 3.67 21.94 -14.18
C ASP A 115 4.78 21.02 -14.70
N ALA A 116 5.99 21.54 -14.87
CA ALA A 116 7.15 20.76 -15.28
C ALA A 116 7.55 19.70 -14.22
N ILE A 117 7.49 20.02 -12.94
CA ILE A 117 7.75 19.08 -11.84
C ILE A 117 6.65 18.04 -11.79
N VAL A 118 5.39 18.43 -11.94
CA VAL A 118 4.25 17.52 -11.95
C VAL A 118 4.37 16.52 -13.12
N ALA A 119 4.71 17.00 -14.31
CA ALA A 119 4.92 16.13 -15.48
C ALA A 119 6.08 15.14 -15.29
N LYS A 120 7.19 15.57 -14.68
CA LYS A 120 8.30 14.68 -14.33
C LYS A 120 7.87 13.62 -13.30
N ALA A 121 7.09 14.02 -12.29
CA ALA A 121 6.57 13.10 -11.29
C ALA A 121 5.66 12.04 -11.93
N GLU A 122 4.76 12.45 -12.82
CA GLU A 122 3.88 11.53 -13.55
C GLU A 122 4.69 10.54 -14.39
N THR A 123 5.67 11.00 -15.14
CA THR A 123 6.57 10.15 -15.93
C THR A 123 7.28 9.15 -15.03
N ARG A 124 7.84 9.60 -13.92
CA ARG A 124 8.55 8.73 -12.99
C ARG A 124 7.63 7.72 -12.32
N MET A 125 6.40 8.10 -11.98
CA MET A 125 5.39 7.16 -11.47
C MET A 125 5.08 6.05 -12.47
N ARG A 126 4.94 6.37 -13.75
CA ARG A 126 4.71 5.37 -14.81
C ARG A 126 5.87 4.40 -14.92
N GLU A 127 7.11 4.90 -14.92
CA GLU A 127 8.32 4.06 -14.92
C GLU A 127 8.36 3.10 -13.73
N LEU A 128 8.05 3.57 -12.51
CA LEU A 128 8.03 2.75 -11.30
C LEU A 128 6.96 1.65 -11.39
N VAL A 129 5.81 1.94 -11.97
CA VAL A 129 4.74 0.95 -12.20
C VAL A 129 5.14 -0.08 -13.25
N GLU A 130 5.79 0.35 -14.35
CA GLU A 130 6.29 -0.55 -15.41
C GLU A 130 7.41 -1.47 -14.90
N GLN A 131 8.28 -0.97 -14.03
CA GLN A 131 9.32 -1.76 -13.36
C GLN A 131 8.74 -2.81 -12.41
N ALA A 132 7.46 -2.68 -12.04
CA ALA A 132 6.75 -3.55 -11.10
C ALA A 132 7.52 -3.78 -9.78
N GLU A 133 8.20 -2.73 -9.28
CA GLU A 133 9.01 -2.81 -8.06
C GLU A 133 8.14 -3.24 -6.87
N PRO A 134 8.49 -4.32 -6.17
CA PRO A 134 7.64 -4.84 -5.11
C PRO A 134 7.62 -3.92 -3.90
N ILE A 135 6.42 -3.75 -3.32
CA ILE A 135 6.22 -3.04 -2.06
C ILE A 135 6.18 -4.08 -0.94
N HIS A 136 7.21 -4.10 -0.12
CA HIS A 136 7.32 -5.01 1.00
C HIS A 136 6.69 -4.43 2.26
N LYS A 137 5.90 -5.25 2.96
CA LYS A 137 5.33 -4.93 4.26
C LYS A 137 6.09 -5.68 5.34
N GLN A 138 6.63 -4.95 6.30
CA GLN A 138 7.33 -5.50 7.45
C GLN A 138 6.64 -5.04 8.75
N ALA A 139 6.30 -5.98 9.61
CA ALA A 139 5.89 -5.66 10.97
C ALA A 139 7.14 -5.54 11.86
N MET A 140 7.25 -4.44 12.59
CA MET A 140 8.37 -4.21 13.52
C MET A 140 7.88 -3.67 14.87
N PRO A 141 8.64 -3.84 15.96
CA PRO A 141 8.35 -3.22 17.24
C PRO A 141 8.23 -1.69 17.11
N LYS A 142 7.30 -1.11 17.89
CA LYS A 142 7.05 0.34 17.83
C LYS A 142 8.30 1.18 18.08
N ASP A 143 9.12 0.76 19.03
CA ASP A 143 10.33 1.51 19.40
C ASP A 143 11.38 1.50 18.29
N GLU A 144 11.52 0.37 17.58
CA GLU A 144 12.37 0.27 16.39
C GLU A 144 11.86 1.15 15.26
N ALA A 145 10.54 1.16 15.02
CA ALA A 145 9.93 2.03 14.02
C ALA A 145 10.14 3.51 14.37
N ILE A 146 10.00 3.89 15.64
CA ILE A 146 10.27 5.28 16.09
C ILE A 146 11.75 5.63 15.87
N ALA A 147 12.69 4.75 16.18
CA ALA A 147 14.11 4.97 15.95
C ALA A 147 14.40 5.17 14.45
N LEU A 148 13.80 4.36 13.59
CA LEU A 148 13.89 4.51 12.15
C LEU A 148 13.35 5.88 11.68
N PHE A 149 12.20 6.33 12.22
CA PHE A 149 11.61 7.62 11.86
C PHE A 149 12.47 8.80 12.31
N VAL A 150 13.11 8.71 13.49
CA VAL A 150 14.08 9.71 13.94
C VAL A 150 15.26 9.78 12.98
N GLN A 151 15.82 8.65 12.58
CA GLN A 151 16.92 8.58 11.63
C GLN A 151 16.56 9.18 10.26
N MET A 152 15.30 9.03 9.84
CA MET A 152 14.78 9.57 8.58
C MET A 152 14.25 11.01 8.71
N HIS A 153 14.43 11.68 9.83
CA HIS A 153 13.93 13.05 10.12
C HIS A 153 12.41 13.20 9.95
N MET A 154 11.64 12.14 10.22
CA MET A 154 10.18 12.12 10.12
C MET A 154 9.50 12.45 11.45
N ASP A 155 9.70 13.66 11.95
CA ASP A 155 9.23 14.11 13.27
C ASP A 155 7.70 14.00 13.46
N ASP A 156 6.93 14.19 12.40
CA ASP A 156 5.49 14.02 12.41
C ASP A 156 5.09 12.57 12.72
N LYS A 157 5.81 11.59 12.16
CA LYS A 157 5.62 10.17 12.43
C LYS A 157 6.06 9.79 13.84
N VAL A 158 7.20 10.31 14.29
CA VAL A 158 7.69 10.13 15.68
C VAL A 158 6.62 10.60 16.67
N LYS A 159 6.04 11.79 16.48
CA LYS A 159 4.98 12.32 17.34
C LYS A 159 3.74 11.43 17.31
N LEU A 160 3.27 11.03 16.11
CA LEU A 160 2.09 10.18 15.94
C LEU A 160 2.23 8.84 16.66
N PHE A 161 3.38 8.17 16.50
CA PHE A 161 3.58 6.82 17.03
C PHE A 161 3.85 6.79 18.54
N ARG A 162 4.32 7.87 19.15
CA ARG A 162 4.42 7.98 20.62
C ARG A 162 3.08 7.75 21.32
N TYR A 163 1.99 8.23 20.74
CA TYR A 163 0.63 8.11 21.31
C TYR A 163 -0.10 6.83 20.89
N ARG A 164 0.46 6.04 19.97
CA ARG A 164 -0.19 4.83 19.49
C ARG A 164 -0.05 3.69 20.51
N ARG A 165 -1.17 3.02 20.84
CA ARG A 165 -1.19 1.91 21.80
C ARG A 165 -0.62 0.59 21.26
N SER A 166 -0.54 0.42 19.94
CA SER A 166 -0.02 -0.80 19.32
C SER A 166 1.46 -0.98 19.63
N SER A 167 1.87 -2.18 20.04
CA SER A 167 3.27 -2.56 20.23
C SER A 167 4.00 -2.87 18.93
N MET A 168 3.24 -3.23 17.87
CA MET A 168 3.78 -3.53 16.54
C MET A 168 3.26 -2.53 15.51
N ILE A 169 4.11 -2.15 14.58
CA ILE A 169 3.82 -1.20 13.50
C ILE A 169 4.18 -1.85 12.17
N ASN A 170 3.29 -1.72 11.17
CA ASN A 170 3.59 -2.12 9.81
C ASN A 170 4.30 -0.97 9.08
N VAL A 171 5.49 -1.26 8.58
CA VAL A 171 6.27 -0.39 7.72
C VAL A 171 6.25 -0.97 6.31
N TYR A 172 6.11 -0.12 5.31
CA TYR A 172 6.18 -0.52 3.91
C TYR A 172 7.43 0.08 3.29
N ASN A 173 8.17 -0.73 2.56
CA ASN A 173 9.38 -0.31 1.87
C ASN A 173 9.37 -0.81 0.42
N THR A 174 10.05 -0.09 -0.45
CA THR A 174 10.47 -0.55 -1.76
C THR A 174 11.97 -0.85 -1.72
N VAL A 175 12.51 -1.57 -2.73
CA VAL A 175 13.92 -2.04 -2.73
C VAL A 175 14.93 -0.90 -2.50
N SER A 176 14.64 0.30 -2.97
CA SER A 176 15.55 1.44 -2.90
C SER A 176 15.07 2.56 -1.97
N TYR A 177 13.93 2.39 -1.29
CA TYR A 177 13.39 3.42 -0.41
C TYR A 177 12.47 2.85 0.67
N THR A 178 12.81 3.11 1.92
CA THR A 178 11.93 2.79 3.05
C THR A 178 10.89 3.90 3.20
N HIS A 179 9.67 3.61 2.85
CA HIS A 179 8.54 4.52 3.05
C HIS A 179 7.60 3.99 4.11
N LEU A 180 7.08 4.90 4.90
CA LEU A 180 6.27 4.62 6.04
C LEU A 180 4.81 4.75 5.74
N THR A 181 4.09 3.74 6.19
CA THR A 181 2.65 3.70 6.05
C THR A 181 1.93 4.82 6.73
N LEU A 182 0.94 5.30 6.04
CA LEU A 182 -0.24 5.86 6.68
C LEU A 182 -0.84 4.82 7.65
N PRO A 183 -1.21 5.21 8.87
CA PRO A 183 -1.78 4.27 9.82
C PRO A 183 -3.06 3.66 9.25
N THR A 184 -3.06 2.35 9.05
CA THR A 184 -4.30 1.63 8.86
C THR A 184 -5.02 1.63 10.19
N THR A 185 -6.04 2.45 10.32
CA THR A 185 -7.02 2.28 11.38
C THR A 185 -7.79 1.01 11.08
N SER A 186 -7.30 -0.13 11.58
CA SER A 186 -8.19 -1.26 11.82
C SER A 186 -8.98 -0.92 13.08
N ARG A 187 -10.23 -0.55 12.91
CA ARG A 187 -11.24 -0.73 13.96
C ARG A 187 -11.67 -2.17 13.98
#